data_ac605ea97c12942427c002326612874a
#
_entry.id   ac605ea97c12942427c002326612874a
#
_cell.length_a   1.000
_cell.length_b   1.000
_cell.length_c   1.000
_cell.angle_alpha   90.00
_cell.angle_beta   90.00
_cell.angle_gamma   90.00
#
_symmetry.space_group_name_H-M   'P 1'
#
loop_
_entity.id
_entity.type
_entity.pdbx_description
1 polymer ?
#
loop_
_entity_poly.entity_id
_entity_poly.type
_entity_poly.pdbx_seq_one_letter_code
_entity_poly.pdbx_strand_id
1 'polypeptide(L)'
;MKQNYDNPLRRQCFDLVRLAPAQFDLAREALLRLEPEKRLAHIRRVIVTGCGDSYLAAAEAREVFKHYLRGTGCRMEAVRAIKAARYLPLDENASDTLLIAISASGGPARIAEILQRGKRHGCLTMALTNNGASRAGTTADLAYVTNTPEFPDRMPGLRSYLASMMGLFVLATVLGEVKSGKTGLCDELRAELEAYNGRFAAALDQMDDSAYAAACAMKDSKGFEVCADGPLFSCGEFISAKYAEVSGDKCTVVDSENFWHVNSIMMPQNAYGTIDYVVSDERNCERMAQTISGQVEKLGRKVLVVADKPAAELGVTAPVMECILPVPAPQFRFLLPLYAFVPGSLVAGYHTALIEEPYFRGGGKFFDPSINTLGTNEIRVL
;
A
#
# COMPACT_ATOMS: atom_id res chain seq x y z
N MET A 1 15.84 6.35 -25.50
CA MET A 1 16.46 5.43 -24.52
C MET A 1 15.74 5.63 -23.19
N LYS A 2 15.56 4.60 -22.37
CA LYS A 2 14.85 4.61 -21.07
C LYS A 2 15.28 5.78 -20.16
N GLN A 3 16.56 6.09 -20.13
CA GLN A 3 17.14 7.19 -19.33
C GLN A 3 16.52 8.57 -19.58
N ASN A 4 15.96 8.82 -20.78
CA ASN A 4 15.29 10.08 -21.11
C ASN A 4 13.92 10.22 -20.39
N TYR A 5 13.42 9.15 -19.79
CA TYR A 5 12.13 9.08 -19.12
C TYR A 5 12.26 8.83 -17.61
N ASP A 6 13.42 9.20 -17.03
CA ASP A 6 13.58 9.18 -15.58
C ASP A 6 12.54 10.09 -14.90
N ASN A 7 11.99 9.62 -13.80
CA ASN A 7 10.84 10.27 -13.17
C ASN A 7 10.83 10.08 -11.64
N PRO A 8 10.10 10.91 -10.89
CA PRO A 8 10.06 10.85 -9.43
C PRO A 8 9.61 9.50 -8.85
N LEU A 9 8.65 8.80 -9.48
CA LEU A 9 8.22 7.47 -9.01
C LEU A 9 9.36 6.46 -9.13
N ARG A 10 10.03 6.44 -10.26
CA ARG A 10 11.18 5.56 -10.47
C ARG A 10 12.26 5.80 -9.42
N ARG A 11 12.66 7.05 -9.20
CA ARG A 11 13.69 7.37 -8.19
C ARG A 11 13.28 6.96 -6.79
N GLN A 12 12.01 7.14 -6.41
CA GLN A 12 11.51 6.65 -5.14
C GLN A 12 11.54 5.12 -5.05
N CYS A 13 11.13 4.38 -6.11
CA CYS A 13 11.20 2.93 -6.15
C CYS A 13 12.63 2.41 -5.90
N PHE A 14 13.62 3.02 -6.51
CA PHE A 14 15.03 2.66 -6.31
C PHE A 14 15.52 2.97 -4.89
N ASP A 15 15.05 4.06 -4.29
CA ASP A 15 15.40 4.40 -2.90
C ASP A 15 14.81 3.45 -1.86
N LEU A 16 13.75 2.69 -2.20
CA LEU A 16 13.15 1.73 -1.27
C LEU A 16 14.14 0.68 -0.76
N VAL A 17 15.14 0.31 -1.58
CA VAL A 17 16.21 -0.63 -1.18
C VAL A 17 16.96 -0.11 0.05
N ARG A 18 17.27 1.17 0.07
CA ARG A 18 17.94 1.82 1.20
C ARG A 18 16.97 2.14 2.34
N LEU A 19 15.78 2.55 1.97
CA LEU A 19 14.78 3.03 2.94
C LEU A 19 14.23 1.91 3.82
N ALA A 20 13.90 0.73 3.25
CA ALA A 20 13.16 -0.29 3.97
C ALA A 20 13.85 -0.77 5.25
N PRO A 21 15.14 -1.19 5.24
CA PRO A 21 15.83 -1.58 6.47
C PRO A 21 15.99 -0.41 7.45
N ALA A 22 16.33 0.79 6.96
CA ALA A 22 16.47 1.96 7.81
C ALA A 22 15.13 2.36 8.46
N GLN A 23 14.04 2.27 7.72
CA GLN A 23 12.70 2.60 8.21
C GLN A 23 12.21 1.60 9.26
N PHE A 24 12.58 0.32 9.12
CA PHE A 24 12.30 -0.69 10.15
C PHE A 24 12.94 -0.30 11.49
N ASP A 25 14.24 0.00 11.47
CA ASP A 25 15.01 0.32 12.66
C ASP A 25 14.48 1.62 13.33
N LEU A 26 14.20 2.65 12.53
CA LEU A 26 13.60 3.90 13.01
C LEU A 26 12.20 3.68 13.63
N ALA A 27 11.37 2.87 12.97
CA ALA A 27 10.04 2.55 13.48
C ALA A 27 10.12 1.75 14.80
N ARG A 28 11.00 0.76 14.87
CA ARG A 28 11.23 -0.03 16.10
C ARG A 28 11.65 0.85 17.27
N GLU A 29 12.66 1.69 17.04
CA GLU A 29 13.14 2.61 18.08
C GLU A 29 12.04 3.56 18.56
N ALA A 30 11.29 4.17 17.63
CA ALA A 30 10.19 5.06 17.96
C ALA A 30 9.08 4.34 18.74
N LEU A 31 8.74 3.10 18.39
CA LEU A 31 7.71 2.33 19.10
C LEU A 31 8.16 1.95 20.51
N LEU A 32 9.40 1.52 20.69
CA LEU A 32 9.92 1.12 22.01
C LEU A 32 9.93 2.30 23.01
N ARG A 33 10.13 3.52 22.54
CA ARG A 33 10.02 4.74 23.37
C ARG A 33 8.60 4.98 23.91
N LEU A 34 7.58 4.35 23.34
CA LEU A 34 6.19 4.46 23.79
C LEU A 34 5.82 3.46 24.89
N GLU A 35 6.77 2.67 25.39
CA GLU A 35 6.58 1.65 26.43
C GLU A 35 5.43 0.67 26.10
N PRO A 36 5.48 -0.05 24.95
CA PRO A 36 4.36 -0.86 24.46
C PRO A 36 3.93 -1.95 25.44
N GLU A 37 4.83 -2.53 26.20
CA GLU A 37 4.55 -3.56 27.19
C GLU A 37 3.57 -3.06 28.27
N LYS A 38 3.74 -1.85 28.75
CA LYS A 38 2.86 -1.25 29.76
C LYS A 38 1.52 -0.81 29.16
N ARG A 39 1.55 -0.29 27.94
CA ARG A 39 0.39 0.38 27.35
C ARG A 39 -0.49 -0.53 26.52
N LEU A 40 0.06 -1.59 25.92
CA LEU A 40 -0.66 -2.43 24.97
C LEU A 40 -1.05 -3.81 25.52
N ALA A 41 -0.63 -4.18 26.73
CA ALA A 41 -0.88 -5.51 27.29
C ALA A 41 -2.38 -5.86 27.40
N HIS A 42 -3.26 -4.90 27.67
CA HIS A 42 -4.69 -5.11 27.82
C HIS A 42 -5.49 -5.04 26.52
N ILE A 43 -4.88 -4.58 25.41
CA ILE A 43 -5.57 -4.37 24.13
C ILE A 43 -6.06 -5.70 23.54
N ARG A 44 -7.31 -5.76 23.11
CA ARG A 44 -7.94 -6.91 22.42
C ARG A 44 -8.42 -6.59 21.01
N ARG A 45 -8.61 -5.31 20.72
CA ARG A 45 -9.03 -4.84 19.41
C ARG A 45 -8.09 -3.76 18.91
N VAL A 46 -7.59 -3.91 17.69
CA VAL A 46 -6.78 -2.90 17.01
C VAL A 46 -7.54 -2.41 15.80
N ILE A 47 -7.86 -1.13 15.75
CA ILE A 47 -8.50 -0.48 14.61
C ILE A 47 -7.44 0.39 13.95
N VAL A 48 -7.14 0.13 12.68
CA VAL A 48 -6.19 0.93 11.91
C VAL A 48 -6.94 1.64 10.78
N THR A 49 -6.72 2.94 10.65
CA THR A 49 -7.43 3.77 9.69
C THR A 49 -6.54 4.85 9.09
N GLY A 50 -6.95 5.36 7.92
CA GLY A 50 -6.28 6.42 7.19
C GLY A 50 -7.07 6.84 5.96
N CYS A 51 -6.58 7.86 5.26
CA CYS A 51 -7.11 8.32 3.98
C CYS A 51 -6.14 7.88 2.86
N GLY A 52 -6.66 7.53 1.67
CA GLY A 52 -5.84 7.19 0.51
C GLY A 52 -4.79 6.13 0.83
N ASP A 53 -3.53 6.38 0.48
CA ASP A 53 -2.39 5.49 0.71
C ASP A 53 -2.27 5.01 2.16
N SER A 54 -2.60 5.87 3.13
CA SER A 54 -2.57 5.52 4.55
C SER A 54 -3.57 4.42 4.91
N TYR A 55 -4.77 4.41 4.28
CA TYR A 55 -5.70 3.30 4.43
C TYR A 55 -5.20 2.03 3.75
N LEU A 56 -4.58 2.17 2.58
CA LEU A 56 -4.04 1.03 1.85
C LEU A 56 -2.91 0.35 2.64
N ALA A 57 -2.02 1.13 3.27
CA ALA A 57 -1.03 0.60 4.19
C ALA A 57 -1.65 -0.18 5.37
N ALA A 58 -2.78 0.31 5.90
CA ALA A 58 -3.53 -0.41 6.93
C ALA A 58 -4.14 -1.72 6.40
N ALA A 59 -4.63 -1.72 5.16
CA ALA A 59 -5.20 -2.89 4.51
C ALA A 59 -4.16 -3.99 4.28
N GLU A 60 -2.97 -3.61 3.83
CA GLU A 60 -1.84 -4.53 3.62
C GLU A 60 -1.33 -5.15 4.92
N ALA A 61 -1.36 -4.40 6.01
CA ALA A 61 -0.90 -4.89 7.29
C ALA A 61 -1.80 -5.98 7.93
N ARG A 62 -3.01 -6.24 7.39
CA ARG A 62 -3.95 -7.21 7.98
C ARG A 62 -3.34 -8.60 8.16
N GLU A 63 -2.66 -9.13 7.14
CA GLU A 63 -2.09 -10.48 7.21
C GLU A 63 -0.91 -10.53 8.20
N VAL A 64 -0.14 -9.46 8.32
CA VAL A 64 0.94 -9.33 9.30
C VAL A 64 0.38 -9.40 10.73
N PHE A 65 -0.63 -8.59 11.03
CA PHE A 65 -1.31 -8.64 12.33
C PHE A 65 -1.97 -9.99 12.59
N LYS A 66 -2.62 -10.58 11.60
CA LYS A 66 -3.22 -11.91 11.72
C LYS A 66 -2.18 -12.99 12.03
N HIS A 67 -0.99 -12.89 11.44
CA HIS A 67 0.11 -13.81 11.73
C HIS A 67 0.59 -13.69 13.17
N TYR A 68 0.97 -12.50 13.62
CA TYR A 68 1.57 -12.30 14.94
C TYR A 68 0.57 -12.31 16.09
N LEU A 69 -0.70 -12.03 15.85
CA LEU A 69 -1.76 -12.06 16.87
C LEU A 69 -2.51 -13.38 16.94
N ARG A 70 -2.12 -14.39 16.15
CA ARG A 70 -2.79 -15.70 16.15
C ARG A 70 -2.76 -16.32 17.53
N GLY A 71 -3.93 -16.73 18.06
CA GLY A 71 -4.09 -17.36 19.36
C GLY A 71 -4.01 -16.42 20.56
N THR A 72 -3.80 -15.13 20.38
CA THR A 72 -3.70 -14.16 21.49
C THR A 72 -5.04 -13.59 21.96
N GLY A 73 -6.11 -13.83 21.23
CA GLY A 73 -7.42 -13.20 21.47
C GLY A 73 -7.50 -11.73 21.03
N CYS A 74 -6.41 -11.16 20.50
CA CYS A 74 -6.37 -9.82 19.91
C CYS A 74 -6.61 -9.90 18.41
N ARG A 75 -7.36 -8.95 17.85
CA ARG A 75 -7.64 -8.87 16.42
C ARG A 75 -7.49 -7.46 15.88
N MET A 76 -7.10 -7.36 14.60
CA MET A 76 -6.96 -6.09 13.90
C MET A 76 -7.99 -5.98 12.76
N GLU A 77 -8.50 -4.79 12.57
CA GLU A 77 -9.31 -4.41 11.41
C GLU A 77 -8.79 -3.12 10.78
N ALA A 78 -8.72 -3.10 9.45
CA ALA A 78 -8.43 -1.90 8.68
C ALA A 78 -9.75 -1.26 8.23
N VAL A 79 -9.91 0.03 8.49
CA VAL A 79 -11.17 0.75 8.27
C VAL A 79 -10.90 2.06 7.54
N ARG A 80 -11.64 2.36 6.48
CA ARG A 80 -11.53 3.65 5.77
C ARG A 80 -11.86 4.81 6.71
N ALA A 81 -11.15 5.93 6.58
CA ALA A 81 -11.25 7.08 7.49
C ALA A 81 -12.70 7.58 7.71
N ILE A 82 -13.50 7.69 6.64
CA ILE A 82 -14.88 8.14 6.79
C ILE A 82 -15.73 7.14 7.59
N LYS A 83 -15.51 5.83 7.39
CA LYS A 83 -16.18 4.81 8.18
C LYS A 83 -15.76 4.87 9.65
N ALA A 84 -14.46 5.01 9.93
CA ALA A 84 -13.94 5.16 11.28
C ALA A 84 -14.49 6.41 11.99
N ALA A 85 -14.61 7.53 11.25
CA ALA A 85 -15.13 8.78 11.79
C ALA A 85 -16.63 8.76 12.10
N ARG A 86 -17.45 8.07 11.28
CA ARG A 86 -18.90 8.29 11.26
C ARG A 86 -19.74 7.02 11.44
N TYR A 87 -19.26 5.87 10.99
CA TYR A 87 -20.10 4.68 10.81
C TYR A 87 -19.62 3.46 11.59
N LEU A 88 -18.38 3.47 12.08
CA LEU A 88 -17.86 2.35 12.86
C LEU A 88 -18.48 2.38 14.26
N PRO A 89 -19.17 1.31 14.70
CA PRO A 89 -19.62 1.22 16.08
C PRO A 89 -18.41 1.10 17.03
N LEU A 90 -18.43 1.91 18.06
CA LEU A 90 -17.50 1.83 19.20
C LEU A 90 -18.35 1.71 20.45
N ASP A 91 -17.95 0.84 21.36
CA ASP A 91 -18.59 0.67 22.65
C ASP A 91 -18.43 1.97 23.48
N GLU A 92 -19.32 2.21 24.44
CA GLU A 92 -19.24 3.39 25.32
C GLU A 92 -17.96 3.40 26.16
N ASN A 93 -17.41 2.22 26.47
CA ASN A 93 -16.12 2.04 27.12
C ASN A 93 -15.27 1.04 26.35
N ALA A 94 -14.54 1.53 25.35
CA ALA A 94 -13.66 0.74 24.48
C ALA A 94 -12.20 0.74 24.95
N SER A 95 -11.99 0.62 26.28
CA SER A 95 -10.65 0.72 26.90
C SER A 95 -9.68 -0.40 26.47
N ASP A 96 -10.16 -1.51 25.93
CA ASP A 96 -9.37 -2.59 25.36
C ASP A 96 -9.10 -2.41 23.86
N THR A 97 -9.45 -1.27 23.30
CA THR A 97 -9.28 -0.94 21.87
C THR A 97 -8.15 0.05 21.66
N LEU A 98 -7.20 -0.31 20.78
CA LEU A 98 -6.20 0.59 20.23
C LEU A 98 -6.69 1.11 18.87
N LEU A 99 -6.92 2.43 18.78
CA LEU A 99 -7.31 3.11 17.55
C LEU A 99 -6.12 3.85 16.97
N ILE A 100 -5.64 3.37 15.82
CA ILE A 100 -4.48 3.91 15.11
C ILE A 100 -4.95 4.69 13.90
N ALA A 101 -4.62 5.98 13.85
CA ALA A 101 -4.88 6.82 12.69
C ALA A 101 -3.56 7.17 11.98
N ILE A 102 -3.45 6.76 10.71
CA ILE A 102 -2.26 6.96 9.89
C ILE A 102 -2.38 8.25 9.10
N SER A 103 -1.35 9.09 9.20
CA SER A 103 -1.18 10.26 8.33
C SER A 103 0.28 10.71 8.33
N ALA A 104 0.98 10.60 7.22
CA ALA A 104 2.37 11.00 7.12
C ALA A 104 2.57 12.47 7.53
N SER A 105 1.75 13.39 7.05
CA SER A 105 1.79 14.82 7.42
C SER A 105 1.14 15.13 8.78
N GLY A 106 0.20 14.28 9.21
CA GLY A 106 -0.63 14.50 10.40
C GLY A 106 -1.60 15.68 10.31
N GLY A 107 -1.74 16.32 9.14
CA GLY A 107 -2.53 17.53 8.94
C GLY A 107 -4.05 17.33 8.79
N PRO A 108 -4.55 16.31 8.06
CA PRO A 108 -5.97 16.22 7.70
C PRO A 108 -6.91 16.23 8.91
N ALA A 109 -7.93 17.11 8.86
CA ALA A 109 -8.89 17.30 9.94
C ALA A 109 -9.66 16.02 10.29
N ARG A 110 -9.96 15.18 9.29
CA ARG A 110 -10.63 13.89 9.49
C ARG A 110 -9.85 12.95 10.40
N ILE A 111 -8.52 12.96 10.33
CA ILE A 111 -7.66 12.12 11.17
C ILE A 111 -7.75 12.56 12.63
N ALA A 112 -7.67 13.86 12.88
CA ALA A 112 -7.85 14.40 14.24
C ALA A 112 -9.25 14.09 14.81
N GLU A 113 -10.30 14.20 13.99
CA GLU A 113 -11.67 13.84 14.39
C GLU A 113 -11.79 12.37 14.81
N ILE A 114 -11.18 11.46 14.06
CA ILE A 114 -11.17 10.03 14.40
C ILE A 114 -10.52 9.80 15.76
N LEU A 115 -9.37 10.43 16.00
CA LEU A 115 -8.65 10.33 17.26
C LEU A 115 -9.47 10.89 18.44
N GLN A 116 -10.10 12.08 18.25
CA GLN A 116 -10.99 12.67 19.26
C GLN A 116 -12.20 11.79 19.54
N ARG A 117 -12.78 11.19 18.49
CA ARG A 117 -13.88 10.24 18.64
C ARG A 117 -13.45 9.00 19.44
N GLY A 118 -12.29 8.41 19.10
CA GLY A 118 -11.73 7.28 19.86
C GLY A 118 -11.57 7.59 21.33
N LYS A 119 -10.99 8.77 21.67
CA LYS A 119 -10.85 9.23 23.06
C LYS A 119 -12.19 9.34 23.80
N ARG A 120 -13.22 9.91 23.15
CA ARG A 120 -14.57 10.00 23.77
C ARG A 120 -15.18 8.64 24.10
N HIS A 121 -14.79 7.59 23.37
CA HIS A 121 -15.21 6.21 23.63
C HIS A 121 -14.23 5.43 24.52
N GLY A 122 -13.21 6.06 25.07
CA GLY A 122 -12.23 5.41 25.95
C GLY A 122 -11.17 4.58 25.25
N CYS A 123 -11.08 4.61 23.92
CA CYS A 123 -9.99 3.95 23.20
C CYS A 123 -8.63 4.56 23.55
N LEU A 124 -7.60 3.72 23.63
CA LEU A 124 -6.22 4.20 23.51
C LEU A 124 -5.98 4.65 22.07
N THR A 125 -5.61 5.89 21.85
CA THR A 125 -5.44 6.44 20.50
C THR A 125 -3.96 6.61 20.14
N MET A 126 -3.61 6.25 18.89
CA MET A 126 -2.25 6.38 18.37
C MET A 126 -2.27 7.07 17.01
N ALA A 127 -1.43 8.08 16.82
CA ALA A 127 -1.15 8.66 15.51
C ALA A 127 0.15 8.05 14.96
N LEU A 128 0.06 7.31 13.85
CA LEU A 128 1.22 6.91 13.06
C LEU A 128 1.51 8.02 12.05
N THR A 129 2.60 8.75 12.25
CA THR A 129 2.89 9.97 11.50
C THR A 129 4.39 10.20 11.33
N ASN A 130 4.78 11.07 10.40
CA ASN A 130 6.15 11.56 10.30
C ASN A 130 6.37 12.93 11.00
N ASN A 131 5.29 13.48 11.59
CA ASN A 131 5.34 14.76 12.29
C ASN A 131 4.58 14.69 13.62
N GLY A 132 5.29 14.47 14.71
CA GLY A 132 4.71 14.40 16.07
C GLY A 132 4.09 15.70 16.56
N ALA A 133 4.53 16.86 16.05
CA ALA A 133 3.95 18.17 16.38
C ALA A 133 2.70 18.51 15.53
N SER A 134 2.30 17.63 14.61
CA SER A 134 1.12 17.80 13.78
C SER A 134 -0.17 17.75 14.58
N ARG A 135 -1.28 18.15 13.93
CA ARG A 135 -2.63 18.06 14.52
C ARG A 135 -2.97 16.63 14.98
N ALA A 136 -2.63 15.61 14.19
CA ALA A 136 -2.86 14.22 14.58
C ALA A 136 -1.95 13.80 15.74
N GLY A 137 -0.64 14.11 15.66
CA GLY A 137 0.34 13.76 16.70
C GLY A 137 0.00 14.34 18.06
N THR A 138 -0.45 15.61 18.11
CA THR A 138 -0.83 16.28 19.36
C THR A 138 -2.23 15.90 19.87
N THR A 139 -3.09 15.37 18.98
CA THR A 139 -4.43 14.90 19.37
C THR A 139 -4.41 13.50 19.98
N ALA A 140 -3.56 12.61 19.50
CA ALA A 140 -3.47 11.23 19.99
C ALA A 140 -2.91 11.12 21.41
N ASP A 141 -3.17 9.99 22.10
CA ASP A 141 -2.51 9.65 23.36
C ASP A 141 -1.06 9.22 23.14
N LEU A 142 -0.81 8.60 21.98
CA LEU A 142 0.51 8.13 21.55
C LEU A 142 0.83 8.70 20.17
N ALA A 143 1.95 9.40 20.04
CA ALA A 143 2.51 9.82 18.77
C ALA A 143 3.60 8.83 18.35
N TYR A 144 3.26 7.91 17.43
CA TYR A 144 4.21 6.98 16.84
C TYR A 144 4.84 7.63 15.61
N VAL A 145 6.01 8.25 15.80
CA VAL A 145 6.66 9.06 14.78
C VAL A 145 7.71 8.21 14.05
N THR A 146 7.49 7.95 12.78
CA THR A 146 8.32 7.05 11.97
C THR A 146 9.65 7.66 11.53
N ASN A 147 9.82 8.98 11.62
CA ASN A 147 11.06 9.70 11.29
C ASN A 147 11.62 9.34 9.90
N THR A 148 10.72 9.22 8.91
CA THR A 148 11.12 8.87 7.55
C THR A 148 12.12 9.88 7.00
N PRO A 149 13.32 9.45 6.54
CA PRO A 149 14.35 10.35 6.04
C PRO A 149 13.87 11.20 4.87
N GLU A 150 14.38 12.42 4.76
CA GLU A 150 14.10 13.33 3.65
C GLU A 150 14.57 12.74 2.30
N PHE A 151 13.85 13.10 1.24
CA PHE A 151 14.17 12.72 -0.12
C PHE A 151 13.74 13.85 -1.08
N PRO A 152 14.49 14.12 -2.17
CA PRO A 152 14.16 15.20 -3.07
C PRO A 152 12.77 15.11 -3.69
N ASP A 153 12.38 13.90 -4.13
CA ASP A 153 11.06 13.64 -4.70
C ASP A 153 10.08 13.26 -3.57
N ARG A 154 9.34 14.24 -3.07
CA ARG A 154 8.39 14.04 -1.97
C ARG A 154 7.06 13.44 -2.42
N MET A 155 6.67 13.66 -3.66
CA MET A 155 5.37 13.28 -4.21
C MET A 155 5.55 12.59 -5.58
N PRO A 156 4.66 11.67 -5.94
CA PRO A 156 3.66 11.01 -5.08
C PRO A 156 4.31 10.18 -3.98
N GLY A 157 3.57 9.87 -2.93
CA GLY A 157 4.08 9.39 -1.65
C GLY A 157 4.43 7.90 -1.55
N LEU A 158 5.26 7.31 -2.42
CA LEU A 158 5.68 5.90 -2.30
C LEU A 158 6.44 5.62 -1.00
N ARG A 159 7.42 6.48 -0.69
CA ARG A 159 8.26 6.31 0.50
C ARG A 159 7.45 6.40 1.81
N SER A 160 6.50 7.31 1.87
CA SER A 160 5.60 7.43 3.02
C SER A 160 4.61 6.27 3.14
N TYR A 161 4.22 5.66 2.02
CA TYR A 161 3.44 4.44 2.01
C TYR A 161 4.21 3.27 2.61
N LEU A 162 5.44 3.02 2.13
CA LEU A 162 6.33 2.00 2.70
C LEU A 162 6.59 2.25 4.18
N ALA A 163 6.86 3.51 4.58
CA ALA A 163 7.10 3.87 5.97
C ALA A 163 5.88 3.58 6.87
N SER A 164 4.67 3.80 6.36
CA SER A 164 3.43 3.47 7.08
C SER A 164 3.25 1.96 7.24
N MET A 165 3.50 1.17 6.18
CA MET A 165 3.49 -0.30 6.28
C MET A 165 4.53 -0.79 7.28
N MET A 166 5.76 -0.27 7.20
CA MET A 166 6.85 -0.67 8.08
C MET A 166 6.53 -0.38 9.54
N GLY A 167 5.98 0.80 9.85
CA GLY A 167 5.50 1.13 11.19
C GLY A 167 4.46 0.15 11.71
N LEU A 168 3.53 -0.27 10.86
CA LEU A 168 2.51 -1.26 11.23
C LEU A 168 3.09 -2.66 11.39
N PHE A 169 4.06 -3.07 10.57
CA PHE A 169 4.69 -4.38 10.66
C PHE A 169 5.48 -4.52 11.95
N VAL A 170 6.26 -3.50 12.31
CA VAL A 170 6.94 -3.44 13.60
C VAL A 170 5.95 -3.46 14.76
N LEU A 171 4.87 -2.69 14.69
CA LEU A 171 3.84 -2.71 15.73
C LEU A 171 3.18 -4.09 15.89
N ALA A 172 2.92 -4.79 14.78
CA ALA A 172 2.31 -6.12 14.81
C ALA A 172 3.22 -7.14 15.51
N THR A 173 4.54 -7.11 15.24
CA THR A 173 5.49 -8.00 15.92
C THR A 173 5.62 -7.70 17.40
N VAL A 174 5.82 -6.43 17.76
CA VAL A 174 5.94 -6.02 19.16
C VAL A 174 4.65 -6.32 19.94
N LEU A 175 3.48 -6.06 19.34
CA LEU A 175 2.20 -6.42 19.97
C LEU A 175 2.07 -7.95 20.11
N GLY A 176 2.55 -8.72 19.12
CA GLY A 176 2.62 -10.17 19.20
C GLY A 176 3.49 -10.66 20.36
N GLU A 177 4.64 -10.05 20.58
CA GLU A 177 5.52 -10.34 21.72
C GLU A 177 4.82 -10.01 23.05
N VAL A 178 4.27 -8.81 23.18
CA VAL A 178 3.52 -8.39 24.38
C VAL A 178 2.36 -9.32 24.71
N LYS A 179 1.64 -9.79 23.70
CA LYS A 179 0.45 -10.65 23.88
C LYS A 179 0.76 -12.10 24.14
N SER A 180 1.78 -12.65 23.50
CA SER A 180 2.11 -14.07 23.59
C SER A 180 3.17 -14.39 24.64
N GLY A 181 3.89 -13.39 25.14
CA GLY A 181 5.07 -13.56 25.98
C GLY A 181 6.30 -14.13 25.24
N LYS A 182 6.21 -14.29 23.91
CA LYS A 182 7.36 -14.67 23.07
C LYS A 182 8.30 -13.48 22.92
N THR A 183 9.56 -13.75 22.67
CA THR A 183 10.60 -12.75 22.39
C THR A 183 11.27 -13.05 21.06
N GLY A 184 11.85 -12.04 20.42
CA GLY A 184 12.61 -12.22 19.19
C GLY A 184 11.82 -12.21 17.89
N LEU A 185 10.46 -12.02 17.93
CA LEU A 185 9.64 -11.95 16.73
C LEU A 185 10.02 -10.75 15.86
N CYS A 186 10.38 -9.64 16.49
CA CYS A 186 10.81 -8.43 15.78
C CYS A 186 12.18 -8.64 15.10
N ASP A 187 13.10 -9.37 15.72
CA ASP A 187 14.40 -9.70 15.14
C ASP A 187 14.29 -10.70 14.00
N GLU A 188 13.40 -11.70 14.11
CA GLU A 188 13.08 -12.63 13.02
C GLU A 188 12.52 -11.89 11.80
N LEU A 189 11.58 -10.97 12.02
CA LEU A 189 11.03 -10.14 10.94
C LEU A 189 12.11 -9.26 10.30
N ARG A 190 12.99 -8.69 11.11
CA ARG A 190 14.11 -7.85 10.62
C ARG A 190 15.05 -8.63 9.73
N ALA A 191 15.39 -9.86 10.13
CA ALA A 191 16.25 -10.73 9.34
C ALA A 191 15.63 -11.12 8.00
N GLU A 192 14.33 -11.50 7.98
CA GLU A 192 13.66 -11.79 6.73
C GLU A 192 13.49 -10.54 5.86
N LEU A 193 13.19 -9.38 6.45
CA LEU A 193 13.13 -8.13 5.71
C LEU A 193 14.44 -7.84 4.99
N GLU A 194 15.59 -8.06 5.63
CA GLU A 194 16.89 -7.86 5.01
C GLU A 194 17.11 -8.83 3.84
N ALA A 195 16.78 -10.11 4.04
CA ALA A 195 16.87 -11.12 2.98
C ALA A 195 15.92 -10.81 1.80
N TYR A 196 14.70 -10.41 2.09
CA TYR A 196 13.71 -10.04 1.06
C TYR A 196 14.12 -8.76 0.32
N ASN A 197 14.62 -7.76 1.05
CA ASN A 197 15.16 -6.53 0.46
C ASN A 197 16.36 -6.82 -0.48
N GLY A 198 17.22 -7.77 -0.12
CA GLY A 198 18.29 -8.22 -1.00
C GLY A 198 17.78 -8.85 -2.30
N ARG A 199 16.73 -9.69 -2.23
CA ARG A 199 16.07 -10.24 -3.42
C ARG A 199 15.43 -9.16 -4.27
N PHE A 200 14.78 -8.19 -3.63
CA PHE A 200 14.18 -7.05 -4.31
C PHE A 200 15.24 -6.20 -5.02
N ALA A 201 16.33 -5.86 -4.35
CA ALA A 201 17.43 -5.09 -4.94
C ALA A 201 18.02 -5.79 -6.17
N ALA A 202 18.18 -7.11 -6.12
CA ALA A 202 18.70 -7.90 -7.24
C ALA A 202 17.73 -7.94 -8.45
N ALA A 203 16.43 -7.85 -8.23
CA ALA A 203 15.41 -7.89 -9.29
C ALA A 203 15.07 -6.50 -9.86
N LEU A 204 15.44 -5.42 -9.18
CA LEU A 204 14.90 -4.08 -9.44
C LEU A 204 15.21 -3.55 -10.84
N ASP A 205 16.43 -3.76 -11.36
CA ASP A 205 16.79 -3.31 -12.70
C ASP A 205 15.97 -4.03 -13.78
N GLN A 206 15.73 -5.34 -13.62
CA GLN A 206 14.87 -6.10 -14.54
C GLN A 206 13.41 -5.65 -14.44
N MET A 207 12.91 -5.39 -13.21
CA MET A 207 11.56 -4.85 -13.00
C MET A 207 11.41 -3.49 -13.69
N ASP A 208 12.42 -2.64 -13.61
CA ASP A 208 12.46 -1.33 -14.25
C ASP A 208 12.45 -1.43 -15.79
N ASP A 209 13.19 -2.40 -16.36
CA ASP A 209 13.19 -2.65 -17.81
C ASP A 209 11.84 -3.20 -18.29
N SER A 210 11.27 -4.15 -17.58
CA SER A 210 9.95 -4.72 -17.87
C SER A 210 8.85 -3.65 -17.78
N ALA A 211 8.89 -2.81 -16.76
CA ALA A 211 7.93 -1.72 -16.59
C ALA A 211 8.02 -0.66 -17.68
N TYR A 212 9.23 -0.30 -18.11
CA TYR A 212 9.42 0.62 -19.23
C TYR A 212 8.88 0.04 -20.54
N ALA A 213 9.18 -1.23 -20.83
CA ALA A 213 8.67 -1.92 -22.04
C ALA A 213 7.13 -1.96 -22.03
N ALA A 214 6.52 -2.28 -20.87
CA ALA A 214 5.07 -2.28 -20.72
C ALA A 214 4.46 -0.88 -20.91
N ALA A 215 5.06 0.16 -20.31
CA ALA A 215 4.61 1.53 -20.49
C ALA A 215 4.68 1.98 -21.96
N CYS A 216 5.74 1.62 -22.70
CA CYS A 216 5.84 1.88 -24.14
C CYS A 216 4.73 1.18 -24.92
N ALA A 217 4.46 -0.10 -24.64
CA ALA A 217 3.43 -0.87 -25.31
C ALA A 217 2.01 -0.34 -25.03
N MET A 218 1.80 0.21 -23.83
CA MET A 218 0.50 0.73 -23.36
C MET A 218 0.37 2.24 -23.50
N LYS A 219 1.30 2.93 -24.17
CA LYS A 219 1.36 4.40 -24.23
C LYS A 219 0.03 5.04 -24.67
N ASP A 220 -0.63 4.44 -25.64
CA ASP A 220 -1.84 4.99 -26.25
C ASP A 220 -3.14 4.46 -25.58
N SER A 221 -3.02 3.81 -24.42
CA SER A 221 -4.19 3.34 -23.66
C SER A 221 -5.04 4.50 -23.18
N LYS A 222 -6.36 4.33 -23.23
CA LYS A 222 -7.34 5.33 -22.76
C LYS A 222 -7.68 5.21 -21.27
N GLY A 223 -7.06 4.27 -20.60
CA GLY A 223 -7.19 3.99 -19.20
C GLY A 223 -6.47 2.70 -18.84
N PHE A 224 -6.45 2.40 -17.57
CA PHE A 224 -5.73 1.25 -17.03
C PHE A 224 -6.65 0.42 -16.13
N GLU A 225 -6.26 -0.84 -15.98
CA GLU A 225 -6.89 -1.75 -15.04
C GLU A 225 -5.82 -2.57 -14.33
N VAL A 226 -5.98 -2.76 -13.03
CA VAL A 226 -5.18 -3.72 -12.27
C VAL A 226 -6.10 -4.85 -11.85
N CYS A 227 -5.74 -6.09 -12.20
CA CYS A 227 -6.42 -7.28 -11.71
C CYS A 227 -5.54 -7.98 -10.68
N ALA A 228 -6.07 -8.14 -9.48
CA ALA A 228 -5.33 -8.74 -8.38
C ALA A 228 -6.28 -9.38 -7.37
N ASP A 229 -5.87 -10.51 -6.80
CA ASP A 229 -6.63 -11.23 -5.81
C ASP A 229 -6.02 -11.15 -4.41
N GLY A 230 -6.83 -11.41 -3.40
CA GLY A 230 -6.39 -11.58 -2.03
C GLY A 230 -5.57 -10.41 -1.47
N PRO A 231 -4.38 -10.69 -0.89
CA PRO A 231 -3.53 -9.65 -0.31
C PRO A 231 -3.03 -8.61 -1.31
N LEU A 232 -2.93 -8.96 -2.61
CA LEU A 232 -2.43 -8.06 -3.64
C LEU A 232 -3.47 -7.06 -4.16
N PHE A 233 -4.75 -7.22 -3.78
CA PHE A 233 -5.82 -6.32 -4.20
C PHE A 233 -5.56 -4.87 -3.75
N SER A 234 -5.10 -4.67 -2.53
CA SER A 234 -4.77 -3.33 -2.01
C SER A 234 -3.54 -2.71 -2.69
N CYS A 235 -2.57 -3.54 -3.16
CA CYS A 235 -1.50 -3.05 -4.05
C CYS A 235 -2.07 -2.51 -5.36
N GLY A 236 -3.07 -3.17 -5.93
CA GLY A 236 -3.81 -2.68 -7.10
C GLY A 236 -4.49 -1.34 -6.83
N GLU A 237 -5.17 -1.19 -5.68
CA GLU A 237 -5.76 0.10 -5.27
C GLU A 237 -4.70 1.20 -5.15
N PHE A 238 -3.51 0.88 -4.64
CA PHE A 238 -2.40 1.83 -4.55
C PHE A 238 -1.91 2.27 -5.95
N ILE A 239 -1.71 1.33 -6.86
CA ILE A 239 -1.29 1.60 -8.24
C ILE A 239 -2.34 2.47 -8.94
N SER A 240 -3.63 2.16 -8.78
CA SER A 240 -4.73 2.97 -9.30
C SER A 240 -4.67 4.42 -8.82
N ALA A 241 -4.39 4.63 -7.54
CA ALA A 241 -4.19 5.97 -6.99
C ALA A 241 -2.98 6.67 -7.63
N LYS A 242 -1.88 5.94 -7.88
CA LYS A 242 -0.69 6.52 -8.54
C LYS A 242 -1.00 6.98 -9.97
N TYR A 243 -1.74 6.21 -10.79
CA TYR A 243 -2.18 6.69 -12.11
C TYR A 243 -2.95 8.01 -12.02
N ALA A 244 -3.90 8.09 -11.07
CA ALA A 244 -4.65 9.33 -10.86
C ALA A 244 -3.75 10.52 -10.48
N GLU A 245 -2.73 10.29 -9.64
CA GLU A 245 -1.81 11.33 -9.17
C GLU A 245 -0.79 11.75 -10.23
N VAL A 246 -0.29 10.84 -11.06
CA VAL A 246 0.80 11.17 -11.98
C VAL A 246 0.31 11.63 -13.35
N SER A 247 -0.64 10.93 -13.98
CA SER A 247 -1.15 11.24 -15.32
C SER A 247 -2.59 11.71 -15.35
N GLY A 248 -3.34 11.51 -14.25
CA GLY A 248 -4.77 11.77 -14.21
C GLY A 248 -5.61 10.73 -14.94
N ASP A 249 -5.00 9.61 -15.33
CA ASP A 249 -5.70 8.54 -16.01
C ASP A 249 -6.64 7.79 -15.07
N LYS A 250 -7.74 7.33 -15.63
CA LYS A 250 -8.63 6.41 -14.95
C LYS A 250 -7.96 5.04 -14.89
N CYS A 251 -7.78 4.54 -13.68
CA CYS A 251 -7.35 3.18 -13.43
C CYS A 251 -8.35 2.48 -12.51
N THR A 252 -8.86 1.34 -12.91
CA THR A 252 -9.78 0.52 -12.11
C THR A 252 -9.06 -0.65 -11.48
N VAL A 253 -9.59 -1.16 -10.38
CA VAL A 253 -9.08 -2.37 -9.72
C VAL A 253 -10.19 -3.38 -9.63
N VAL A 254 -9.88 -4.63 -9.95
CA VAL A 254 -10.85 -5.72 -9.98
C VAL A 254 -10.18 -7.03 -9.55
N ASP A 255 -10.91 -7.92 -8.93
CA ASP A 255 -10.47 -9.30 -8.72
C ASP A 255 -10.77 -10.18 -9.95
N SER A 256 -10.10 -11.31 -10.06
CA SER A 256 -10.17 -12.19 -11.22
C SER A 256 -11.58 -12.75 -11.48
N GLU A 257 -12.42 -12.86 -10.47
CA GLU A 257 -13.79 -13.33 -10.62
C GLU A 257 -14.71 -12.20 -11.10
N ASN A 258 -14.70 -11.04 -10.42
CA ASN A 258 -15.50 -9.88 -10.80
C ASN A 258 -15.10 -9.30 -12.15
N PHE A 259 -13.87 -9.51 -12.61
CA PHE A 259 -13.46 -9.13 -13.95
C PHE A 259 -14.44 -9.66 -15.02
N TRP A 260 -14.78 -10.95 -14.96
CA TRP A 260 -15.69 -11.57 -15.92
C TRP A 260 -17.16 -11.21 -15.73
N HIS A 261 -17.56 -10.78 -14.54
CA HIS A 261 -18.93 -10.36 -14.26
C HIS A 261 -19.21 -8.90 -14.65
N VAL A 262 -18.21 -8.03 -14.58
CA VAL A 262 -18.41 -6.58 -14.78
C VAL A 262 -17.43 -6.01 -15.80
N ASN A 263 -16.11 -6.12 -15.57
CA ASN A 263 -15.12 -5.37 -16.35
C ASN A 263 -14.94 -5.91 -17.77
N SER A 264 -15.21 -7.18 -18.00
CA SER A 264 -15.16 -7.81 -19.33
C SER A 264 -16.17 -7.25 -20.33
N ILE A 265 -17.20 -6.52 -19.87
CA ILE A 265 -18.21 -5.88 -20.74
C ILE A 265 -17.95 -4.41 -21.00
N MET A 266 -16.90 -3.82 -20.41
CA MET A 266 -16.50 -2.44 -20.74
C MET A 266 -16.01 -2.36 -22.19
N MET A 267 -16.35 -1.29 -22.90
CA MET A 267 -16.00 -1.12 -24.31
C MET A 267 -15.24 0.20 -24.55
N PRO A 268 -14.28 0.25 -25.45
CA PRO A 268 -13.64 -0.89 -26.14
C PRO A 268 -12.57 -1.55 -25.27
N GLN A 269 -12.55 -2.87 -25.21
CA GLN A 269 -11.66 -3.63 -24.33
C GLN A 269 -10.16 -3.43 -24.64
N ASN A 270 -9.80 -3.40 -25.92
CA ASN A 270 -8.43 -3.23 -26.38
C ASN A 270 -7.82 -1.83 -26.15
N ALA A 271 -8.63 -0.89 -25.63
CA ALA A 271 -8.14 0.44 -25.26
C ALA A 271 -7.55 0.51 -23.84
N TYR A 272 -7.67 -0.55 -23.05
CA TYR A 272 -7.17 -0.59 -21.68
C TYR A 272 -5.82 -1.27 -21.61
N GLY A 273 -4.84 -0.60 -20.95
CA GLY A 273 -3.63 -1.22 -20.47
C GLY A 273 -3.92 -1.98 -19.17
N THR A 274 -3.45 -3.21 -19.05
CA THR A 274 -3.79 -4.07 -17.92
C THR A 274 -2.53 -4.55 -17.19
N ILE A 275 -2.57 -4.54 -15.87
CA ILE A 275 -1.50 -5.07 -15.00
C ILE A 275 -2.13 -6.13 -14.12
N ASP A 276 -1.71 -7.37 -14.28
CA ASP A 276 -2.28 -8.50 -13.55
C ASP A 276 -1.25 -9.11 -12.62
N TYR A 277 -1.68 -9.39 -11.40
CA TYR A 277 -0.87 -10.01 -10.38
C TYR A 277 -1.23 -11.48 -10.20
N VAL A 278 -0.26 -12.36 -10.37
CA VAL A 278 -0.40 -13.79 -10.11
C VAL A 278 0.83 -14.35 -9.44
N VAL A 279 0.66 -15.05 -8.32
CA VAL A 279 1.76 -15.68 -7.59
C VAL A 279 1.46 -17.15 -7.34
N SER A 280 2.48 -17.98 -7.46
CA SER A 280 2.35 -19.45 -7.56
C SER A 280 1.70 -20.13 -6.35
N ASP A 281 1.76 -19.54 -5.17
CA ASP A 281 1.18 -20.09 -3.94
C ASP A 281 -0.18 -19.44 -3.55
N GLU A 282 -0.71 -18.56 -4.38
CA GLU A 282 -2.05 -18.02 -4.20
C GLU A 282 -3.12 -19.06 -4.53
N ARG A 283 -4.16 -19.09 -3.69
CA ARG A 283 -5.27 -20.05 -3.83
C ARG A 283 -6.01 -19.93 -5.15
N ASN A 284 -5.96 -18.74 -5.76
CA ASN A 284 -6.68 -18.42 -6.98
C ASN A 284 -5.77 -18.31 -8.21
N CYS A 285 -4.55 -18.86 -8.14
CA CYS A 285 -3.55 -18.78 -9.19
C CYS A 285 -4.10 -19.29 -10.54
N GLU A 286 -4.78 -20.46 -10.56
CA GLU A 286 -5.38 -21.03 -11.77
C GLU A 286 -6.44 -20.09 -12.39
N ARG A 287 -7.34 -19.55 -11.58
CA ARG A 287 -8.38 -18.63 -12.05
C ARG A 287 -7.79 -17.34 -12.61
N MET A 288 -6.77 -16.81 -11.95
CA MET A 288 -6.06 -15.63 -12.43
C MET A 288 -5.36 -15.90 -13.77
N ALA A 289 -4.69 -17.05 -13.93
CA ALA A 289 -4.05 -17.45 -15.20
C ALA A 289 -5.06 -17.58 -16.34
N GLN A 290 -6.24 -18.15 -16.08
CA GLN A 290 -7.35 -18.20 -17.04
C GLN A 290 -7.86 -16.80 -17.39
N THR A 291 -7.96 -15.91 -16.41
CA THR A 291 -8.40 -14.53 -16.61
C THR A 291 -7.42 -13.78 -17.51
N ILE A 292 -6.12 -13.84 -17.21
CA ILE A 292 -5.04 -13.25 -18.02
C ILE A 292 -5.10 -13.72 -19.46
N SER A 293 -5.17 -15.04 -19.67
CA SER A 293 -5.25 -15.62 -21.01
C SER A 293 -6.48 -15.11 -21.78
N GLY A 294 -7.64 -15.10 -21.12
CA GLY A 294 -8.87 -14.60 -21.72
C GLY A 294 -8.86 -13.12 -22.04
N GLN A 295 -8.22 -12.28 -21.22
CA GLN A 295 -8.04 -10.84 -21.48
C GLN A 295 -7.28 -10.60 -22.79
N VAL A 296 -6.24 -11.36 -23.04
CA VAL A 296 -5.45 -11.25 -24.27
C VAL A 296 -6.17 -11.87 -25.46
N GLU A 297 -6.54 -13.16 -25.37
CA GLU A 297 -7.04 -13.96 -26.50
C GLU A 297 -8.46 -13.56 -26.94
N LYS A 298 -9.34 -13.23 -25.97
CA LYS A 298 -10.75 -12.93 -26.25
C LYS A 298 -11.03 -11.43 -26.34
N LEU A 299 -10.30 -10.62 -25.58
CA LEU A 299 -10.59 -9.19 -25.46
C LEU A 299 -9.54 -8.30 -26.12
N GLY A 300 -8.40 -8.86 -26.57
CA GLY A 300 -7.32 -8.14 -27.25
C GLY A 300 -6.61 -7.11 -26.36
N ARG A 301 -6.59 -7.32 -25.04
CA ARG A 301 -5.92 -6.43 -24.10
C ARG A 301 -4.41 -6.57 -24.17
N LYS A 302 -3.71 -5.49 -23.87
CA LYS A 302 -2.27 -5.47 -23.60
C LYS A 302 -2.08 -5.72 -22.12
N VAL A 303 -1.44 -6.83 -21.76
CA VAL A 303 -1.32 -7.27 -20.37
C VAL A 303 0.14 -7.35 -19.95
N LEU A 304 0.48 -6.72 -18.82
CA LEU A 304 1.68 -6.98 -18.05
C LEU A 304 1.34 -7.92 -16.90
N VAL A 305 1.95 -9.09 -16.89
CA VAL A 305 1.84 -10.04 -15.77
C VAL A 305 2.96 -9.79 -14.79
N VAL A 306 2.61 -9.48 -13.54
CA VAL A 306 3.55 -9.38 -12.41
C VAL A 306 3.44 -10.67 -11.62
N ALA A 307 4.48 -11.50 -11.66
CA ALA A 307 4.45 -12.86 -11.15
C ALA A 307 5.78 -13.28 -10.51
N ASP A 308 5.74 -14.27 -9.64
CA ASP A 308 6.94 -14.85 -9.02
C ASP A 308 7.67 -15.88 -9.90
N LYS A 309 7.05 -16.24 -11.04
CA LYS A 309 7.58 -17.18 -12.03
C LYS A 309 7.16 -16.74 -13.44
N PRO A 310 7.77 -17.28 -14.50
CA PRO A 310 7.28 -17.09 -15.86
C PRO A 310 5.78 -17.40 -15.97
N ALA A 311 5.03 -16.57 -16.65
CA ALA A 311 3.57 -16.68 -16.75
C ALA A 311 3.11 -18.04 -17.30
N ALA A 312 3.85 -18.61 -18.24
CA ALA A 312 3.58 -19.93 -18.78
C ALA A 312 3.65 -21.06 -17.73
N GLU A 313 4.54 -20.95 -16.74
CA GLU A 313 4.65 -21.92 -15.64
C GLU A 313 3.46 -21.81 -14.66
N LEU A 314 2.75 -20.69 -14.66
CA LEU A 314 1.55 -20.44 -13.87
C LEU A 314 0.25 -20.79 -14.63
N GLY A 315 0.37 -21.30 -15.86
CA GLY A 315 -0.77 -21.72 -16.67
C GLY A 315 -1.34 -20.63 -17.59
N VAL A 316 -0.66 -19.50 -17.77
CA VAL A 316 -1.04 -18.48 -18.75
C VAL A 316 -0.67 -18.99 -20.15
N THR A 317 -1.66 -19.05 -21.05
CA THR A 317 -1.48 -19.58 -22.41
C THR A 317 -1.26 -18.49 -23.46
N ALA A 318 -1.63 -17.26 -23.15
CA ALA A 318 -1.53 -16.13 -24.05
C ALA A 318 -0.14 -15.47 -24.02
N PRO A 319 0.30 -14.82 -25.11
CA PRO A 319 1.51 -14.00 -25.11
C PRO A 319 1.29 -12.73 -24.28
N VAL A 320 2.09 -12.55 -23.23
CA VAL A 320 2.00 -11.43 -22.30
C VAL A 320 3.37 -10.76 -22.12
N MET A 321 3.37 -9.52 -21.64
CA MET A 321 4.57 -8.91 -21.06
C MET A 321 4.74 -9.42 -19.63
N GLU A 322 5.96 -9.60 -19.18
CA GLU A 322 6.25 -10.19 -17.87
C GLU A 322 7.14 -9.31 -17.02
N CYS A 323 6.86 -9.29 -15.74
CA CYS A 323 7.70 -8.68 -14.71
C CYS A 323 7.83 -9.67 -13.54
N ILE A 324 9.04 -10.15 -13.30
CA ILE A 324 9.27 -11.11 -12.20
C ILE A 324 9.34 -10.37 -10.87
N LEU A 325 8.44 -10.75 -9.97
CA LEU A 325 8.33 -10.22 -8.63
C LEU A 325 9.11 -11.11 -7.65
N PRO A 326 10.10 -10.59 -6.92
CA PRO A 326 10.72 -11.33 -5.85
C PRO A 326 9.72 -11.57 -4.72
N VAL A 327 9.82 -12.72 -4.08
CA VAL A 327 8.92 -13.12 -2.99
C VAL A 327 9.69 -13.33 -1.69
N PRO A 328 9.07 -13.07 -0.54
CA PRO A 328 9.64 -13.40 0.76
C PRO A 328 9.66 -14.92 1.00
N ALA A 329 10.38 -15.37 2.02
CA ALA A 329 10.33 -16.77 2.44
C ALA A 329 8.89 -17.21 2.75
N PRO A 330 8.52 -18.48 2.53
CA PRO A 330 7.12 -18.94 2.64
C PRO A 330 6.45 -18.60 3.97
N GLN A 331 7.16 -18.72 5.08
CA GLN A 331 6.64 -18.40 6.41
C GLN A 331 6.39 -16.90 6.63
N PHE A 332 6.98 -16.05 5.78
CA PHE A 332 6.84 -14.58 5.81
C PHE A 332 6.06 -14.04 4.59
N ARG A 333 5.23 -14.88 3.96
CA ARG A 333 4.50 -14.52 2.75
C ARG A 333 3.67 -13.24 2.90
N PHE A 334 3.25 -12.92 4.10
CA PHE A 334 2.56 -11.67 4.44
C PHE A 334 3.38 -10.39 4.18
N LEU A 335 4.69 -10.50 3.91
CA LEU A 335 5.54 -9.38 3.50
C LEU A 335 5.45 -9.06 2.00
N LEU A 336 4.83 -9.91 1.19
CA LEU A 336 4.74 -9.74 -0.26
C LEU A 336 4.29 -8.33 -0.69
N PRO A 337 3.27 -7.71 -0.06
CA PRO A 337 2.83 -6.36 -0.41
C PRO A 337 3.88 -5.26 -0.28
N LEU A 338 4.94 -5.50 0.50
CA LEU A 338 5.98 -4.50 0.77
C LEU A 338 6.66 -3.98 -0.52
N TYR A 339 6.77 -4.83 -1.56
CA TYR A 339 7.36 -4.45 -2.85
C TYR A 339 6.47 -4.76 -4.04
N ALA A 340 5.33 -5.43 -3.86
CA ALA A 340 4.44 -5.81 -4.95
C ALA A 340 3.85 -4.60 -5.71
N PHE A 341 3.74 -3.45 -5.07
CA PHE A 341 3.27 -2.22 -5.73
C PHE A 341 4.30 -1.57 -6.67
N VAL A 342 5.58 -1.98 -6.61
CA VAL A 342 6.68 -1.34 -7.35
C VAL A 342 6.54 -1.47 -8.86
N PRO A 343 6.30 -2.66 -9.46
CA PRO A 343 6.16 -2.79 -10.90
C PRO A 343 5.09 -1.87 -11.50
N GLY A 344 3.89 -1.87 -10.92
CA GLY A 344 2.79 -1.01 -11.39
C GLY A 344 3.09 0.48 -11.20
N SER A 345 3.79 0.87 -10.13
CA SER A 345 4.23 2.24 -9.90
C SER A 345 5.26 2.70 -10.93
N LEU A 346 6.19 1.82 -11.30
CA LEU A 346 7.17 2.09 -12.36
C LEU A 346 6.46 2.28 -13.71
N VAL A 347 5.49 1.43 -14.04
CA VAL A 347 4.69 1.57 -15.28
C VAL A 347 3.97 2.92 -15.31
N ALA A 348 3.29 3.30 -14.22
CA ALA A 348 2.59 4.58 -14.12
C ALA A 348 3.54 5.78 -14.28
N GLY A 349 4.73 5.72 -13.65
CA GLY A 349 5.76 6.74 -13.79
C GLY A 349 6.28 6.89 -15.22
N TYR A 350 6.60 5.77 -15.87
CA TYR A 350 7.06 5.78 -17.26
C TYR A 350 5.96 6.20 -18.24
N HIS A 351 4.73 5.72 -18.04
CA HIS A 351 3.60 6.12 -18.87
C HIS A 351 3.46 7.65 -18.86
N THR A 352 3.45 8.26 -17.69
CA THR A 352 3.35 9.71 -17.51
C THR A 352 4.48 10.45 -18.22
N ALA A 353 5.72 9.98 -18.10
CA ALA A 353 6.86 10.57 -18.76
C ALA A 353 6.79 10.42 -20.30
N LEU A 354 6.29 9.29 -20.79
CA LEU A 354 6.13 9.02 -22.23
C LEU A 354 5.06 9.89 -22.91
N ILE A 355 3.99 10.26 -22.17
CA ILE A 355 2.93 11.14 -22.67
C ILE A 355 3.17 12.62 -22.33
N GLU A 356 4.31 12.91 -21.67
CA GLU A 356 4.72 14.27 -21.27
C GLU A 356 3.69 14.98 -20.36
N GLU A 357 2.90 14.20 -19.60
CA GLU A 357 1.94 14.78 -18.66
C GLU A 357 2.66 15.16 -17.35
N PRO A 358 2.55 16.38 -16.86
CA PRO A 358 3.13 16.75 -15.58
C PRO A 358 2.34 16.11 -14.40
N TYR A 359 3.07 15.67 -13.36
CA TYR A 359 2.45 15.09 -12.16
C TYR A 359 1.41 16.05 -11.58
N PHE A 360 0.30 15.49 -11.11
CA PHE A 360 -0.85 16.24 -10.64
C PHE A 360 -1.38 17.23 -11.68
N ARG A 361 -1.19 16.90 -12.97
CA ARG A 361 -1.56 17.73 -14.12
C ARG A 361 -1.00 19.16 -14.01
N GLY A 362 0.26 19.26 -13.58
CA GLY A 362 0.96 20.53 -13.38
C GLY A 362 0.59 21.26 -12.08
N GLY A 363 -0.13 20.62 -11.18
CA GLY A 363 -0.47 21.14 -9.85
C GLY A 363 -1.50 22.27 -9.84
N GLY A 364 -1.52 23.12 -10.87
CA GLY A 364 -2.31 24.35 -10.89
C GLY A 364 -3.83 24.14 -10.95
N LYS A 365 -4.31 23.25 -11.79
CA LYS A 365 -5.75 23.04 -11.98
C LYS A 365 -6.40 22.15 -10.91
N PHE A 366 -5.68 21.16 -10.40
CA PHE A 366 -6.20 20.24 -9.38
C PHE A 366 -6.15 20.81 -7.96
N PHE A 367 -5.13 21.62 -7.69
CA PHE A 367 -4.95 22.26 -6.40
C PHE A 367 -5.30 23.75 -6.41
N ASP A 368 -5.88 24.24 -7.50
CA ASP A 368 -6.42 25.60 -7.55
C ASP A 368 -7.53 25.75 -6.50
N PRO A 369 -7.36 26.63 -5.50
CA PRO A 369 -8.36 26.83 -4.46
C PRO A 369 -9.74 27.22 -5.00
N SER A 370 -9.82 27.84 -6.20
CA SER A 370 -11.09 28.17 -6.86
C SER A 370 -11.85 26.96 -7.40
N ILE A 371 -11.15 25.83 -7.60
CA ILE A 371 -11.76 24.57 -8.09
C ILE A 371 -11.86 23.56 -6.96
N ASN A 372 -10.86 23.47 -6.09
CA ASN A 372 -10.82 22.57 -4.95
C ASN A 372 -11.32 23.29 -3.68
N THR A 373 -12.61 23.43 -3.55
CA THR A 373 -13.26 24.11 -2.43
C THR A 373 -13.32 23.30 -1.14
N LEU A 374 -12.91 22.02 -1.17
CA LEU A 374 -12.96 21.11 -0.02
C LEU A 374 -11.57 20.63 0.37
N GLY A 375 -10.74 21.55 0.85
CA GLY A 375 -9.45 21.20 1.43
C GLY A 375 -9.59 20.18 2.56
N THR A 376 -8.75 19.15 2.58
CA THR A 376 -8.78 18.08 3.59
C THR A 376 -8.56 18.59 5.03
N ASN A 377 -8.01 19.79 5.17
CA ASN A 377 -7.75 20.43 6.46
C ASN A 377 -8.91 21.29 6.97
N GLU A 378 -9.89 21.61 6.11
CA GLU A 378 -10.94 22.61 6.34
C GLU A 378 -12.33 22.02 6.54
N ILE A 379 -12.46 20.69 6.46
CA ILE A 379 -13.74 20.03 6.69
C ILE A 379 -14.21 20.24 8.13
N ARG A 380 -15.54 20.43 8.30
CA ARG A 380 -16.13 20.50 9.63
C ARG A 380 -15.93 19.20 10.37
N VAL A 381 -15.30 19.30 11.54
CA VAL A 381 -15.14 18.23 12.53
C VAL A 381 -16.37 18.28 13.47
N LEU A 382 -17.05 17.13 13.68
CA LEU A 382 -18.22 17.01 14.56
C LEU A 382 -17.85 16.43 15.91
#